data_b7e64c7c5ee09d7e609f05a5007d762d
#
_entry.id   b7e64c7c5ee09d7e609f05a5007d762d
#
_cell.length_a   1.000
_cell.length_b   1.000
_cell.length_c   1.000
_cell.angle_alpha   90.00
_cell.angle_beta   90.00
_cell.angle_gamma   90.00
#
_symmetry.space_group_name_H-M   'P 1'
#
loop_
_entity.id
_entity.type
_entity.pdbx_description
1 polymer ?
#
loop_
_entity_poly.entity_id
_entity_poly.type
_entity_poly.pdbx_seq_one_letter_code
_entity_poly.pdbx_strand_id
1 'polypeptide(L)'
;MPIKPFTAKKAARIWRKNLAETQNILDALAGRAILVDFEQKGEAVYALPPPMAGFFEFSLMRVRDDIDQKLLSELFYQYMNVEEDFIRELFTRGETQLGRTFVHEPALSNQNALHVLDYERASEVIETASHVGVGRCYCRHKMEHMGKACSAPQDICMTFNTTASSLIKHGSARQVEKQECQDLLQQAYEYNLVQFGENVREQVNFICNCCGCCCEAMIAARRFAILNPVHTTNFIPVIDEETCNGCGKCVNVCPVEAMTLVSAHDPNKPRMKLARLNEDLCLGCGVCIRSCNKKDSLSLESRPKRVLTPLNGTHRAVVMAIERGKLQNLIFDNHVLWSHRAMAGVLGVILKLPPIKQILAKEQLKSRYLETLVSYVRH
;
A
#
# COMPACT_ATOMS: atom_id res chain seq x y z
N MET A 1 -5.93 13.91 18.92
CA MET A 1 -6.84 14.03 17.78
C MET A 1 -7.68 12.77 17.69
N PRO A 2 -8.93 12.83 17.18
CA PRO A 2 -9.71 11.64 16.89
C PRO A 2 -9.04 10.79 15.79
N ILE A 3 -9.21 9.48 15.85
CA ILE A 3 -8.74 8.57 14.78
C ILE A 3 -9.65 8.66 13.55
N LYS A 4 -10.97 8.82 13.79
CA LYS A 4 -11.96 9.00 12.72
C LYS A 4 -11.88 10.41 12.13
N PRO A 5 -12.25 10.62 10.87
CA PRO A 5 -12.38 11.94 10.27
C PRO A 5 -13.21 12.89 11.13
N PHE A 6 -12.84 14.16 11.20
CA PHE A 6 -13.45 15.14 12.08
C PHE A 6 -13.46 16.55 11.48
N THR A 7 -14.44 17.36 11.88
CA THR A 7 -14.55 18.76 11.47
C THR A 7 -13.82 19.69 12.46
N ALA A 8 -13.52 20.92 12.03
CA ALA A 8 -12.95 21.94 12.90
C ALA A 8 -13.83 22.21 14.13
N LYS A 9 -15.15 22.19 14.00
CA LYS A 9 -16.10 22.32 15.12
C LYS A 9 -15.90 21.23 16.19
N LYS A 10 -15.70 19.98 15.75
CA LYS A 10 -15.42 18.86 16.66
C LYS A 10 -14.08 19.02 17.37
N ALA A 11 -13.03 19.42 16.62
CA ALA A 11 -11.72 19.67 17.18
C ALA A 11 -11.71 20.83 18.18
N ALA A 12 -12.36 21.96 17.87
CA ALA A 12 -12.51 23.14 18.74
C ALA A 12 -13.12 22.77 20.10
N ARG A 13 -14.18 21.95 20.07
CA ARG A 13 -14.81 21.45 21.31
C ARG A 13 -13.85 20.59 22.15
N ILE A 14 -13.10 19.69 21.50
CA ILE A 14 -12.16 18.79 22.19
C ILE A 14 -10.99 19.58 22.76
N TRP A 15 -10.44 20.53 22.00
CA TRP A 15 -9.27 21.31 22.38
C TRP A 15 -9.61 22.52 23.29
N ARG A 16 -10.91 22.81 23.47
CA ARG A 16 -11.41 23.97 24.20
C ARG A 16 -10.83 25.29 23.67
N LYS A 17 -10.80 25.44 22.33
CA LYS A 17 -10.32 26.59 21.59
C LYS A 17 -11.46 27.20 20.78
N ASN A 18 -11.29 28.45 20.37
CA ASN A 18 -12.24 29.06 19.43
C ASN A 18 -12.14 28.41 18.04
N LEU A 19 -13.20 28.51 17.25
CA LEU A 19 -13.31 27.83 15.97
C LEU A 19 -12.26 28.35 14.96
N ALA A 20 -12.05 29.68 14.89
CA ALA A 20 -11.12 30.29 13.94
C ALA A 20 -9.66 29.87 14.22
N GLU A 21 -9.24 29.91 15.49
CA GLU A 21 -7.91 29.43 15.89
C GLU A 21 -7.73 27.94 15.55
N THR A 22 -8.76 27.14 15.83
CA THR A 22 -8.72 25.70 15.55
C THR A 22 -8.62 25.43 14.04
N GLN A 23 -9.38 26.17 13.22
CA GLN A 23 -9.33 26.07 11.78
C GLN A 23 -7.92 26.39 11.25
N ASN A 24 -7.32 27.49 11.71
CA ASN A 24 -5.96 27.88 11.30
C ASN A 24 -4.92 26.80 11.66
N ILE A 25 -5.04 26.19 12.85
CA ILE A 25 -4.14 25.10 13.24
C ILE A 25 -4.32 23.88 12.33
N LEU A 26 -5.55 23.49 12.02
CA LEU A 26 -5.84 22.35 11.16
C LEU A 26 -5.36 22.58 9.73
N ASP A 27 -5.58 23.78 9.18
CA ASP A 27 -5.11 24.18 7.84
C ASP A 27 -3.58 24.18 7.78
N ALA A 28 -2.91 24.68 8.81
CA ALA A 28 -1.44 24.63 8.90
C ALA A 28 -0.92 23.20 8.96
N LEU A 29 -1.59 22.29 9.67
CA LEU A 29 -1.21 20.89 9.72
C LEU A 29 -1.47 20.17 8.38
N ALA A 30 -2.56 20.49 7.70
CA ALA A 30 -2.86 19.96 6.37
C ALA A 30 -1.86 20.49 5.33
N GLY A 31 -1.49 21.77 5.38
CA GLY A 31 -0.45 22.37 4.52
C GLY A 31 0.94 21.72 4.69
N ARG A 32 1.21 21.14 5.85
CA ARG A 32 2.41 20.34 6.13
C ARG A 32 2.24 18.85 5.81
N ALA A 33 1.08 18.46 5.28
CA ALA A 33 0.68 17.09 4.98
C ALA A 33 0.72 16.12 6.21
N ILE A 34 0.58 16.68 7.42
CA ILE A 34 0.41 15.90 8.67
C ILE A 34 -1.05 15.45 8.82
N LEU A 35 -1.99 16.21 8.24
CA LEU A 35 -3.38 15.85 8.06
C LEU A 35 -3.71 15.80 6.57
N VAL A 36 -4.71 15.00 6.24
CA VAL A 36 -5.40 15.05 4.94
C VAL A 36 -6.72 15.77 5.16
N ASP A 37 -7.03 16.75 4.33
CA ASP A 37 -8.28 17.50 4.36
C ASP A 37 -9.09 17.23 3.08
N PHE A 38 -10.39 17.12 3.22
CA PHE A 38 -11.31 16.94 2.10
C PHE A 38 -12.68 17.51 2.44
N GLU A 39 -13.47 17.76 1.42
CA GLU A 39 -14.83 18.24 1.59
C GLU A 39 -15.81 17.07 1.74
N GLN A 40 -16.66 17.14 2.75
CA GLN A 40 -17.75 16.22 2.95
C GLN A 40 -19.02 16.98 3.32
N LYS A 41 -20.07 16.85 2.52
CA LYS A 41 -21.37 17.53 2.70
C LYS A 41 -21.23 19.08 2.86
N GLY A 42 -20.31 19.69 2.11
CA GLY A 42 -20.05 21.14 2.15
C GLY A 42 -19.26 21.62 3.36
N GLU A 43 -18.72 20.73 4.19
CA GLU A 43 -17.84 21.08 5.30
C GLU A 43 -16.42 20.49 5.11
N ALA A 44 -15.41 21.24 5.52
CA ALA A 44 -14.04 20.73 5.56
C ALA A 44 -13.88 19.68 6.67
N VAL A 45 -13.39 18.52 6.30
CA VAL A 45 -13.14 17.39 7.19
C VAL A 45 -11.65 17.05 7.15
N TYR A 46 -11.10 16.76 8.31
CA TYR A 46 -9.69 16.43 8.51
C TYR A 46 -9.56 14.98 8.97
N ALA A 47 -8.56 14.28 8.44
CA ALA A 47 -8.23 12.93 8.82
C ALA A 47 -6.73 12.79 9.10
N LEU A 48 -6.39 11.98 10.11
CA LEU A 48 -5.02 11.53 10.31
C LEU A 48 -4.71 10.45 9.27
N PRO A 49 -3.72 10.66 8.40
CA PRO A 49 -3.21 9.58 7.58
C PRO A 49 -2.52 8.53 8.46
N PRO A 50 -2.24 7.33 7.96
CA PRO A 50 -1.35 6.40 8.64
C PRO A 50 -0.05 7.10 9.04
N PRO A 51 0.52 6.85 10.24
CA PRO A 51 1.67 7.60 10.77
C PRO A 51 2.83 7.68 9.79
N MET A 52 3.12 6.59 9.08
CA MET A 52 4.19 6.54 8.08
C MET A 52 3.94 7.54 6.94
N ALA A 53 2.72 7.59 6.40
CA ALA A 53 2.36 8.52 5.34
C ALA A 53 2.50 9.99 5.78
N GLY A 54 1.89 10.37 6.91
CA GLY A 54 1.90 11.76 7.40
C GLY A 54 3.29 12.27 7.79
N PHE A 55 4.10 11.45 8.45
CA PHE A 55 5.41 11.90 8.95
C PHE A 55 6.53 11.78 7.92
N PHE A 56 6.57 10.70 7.15
CA PHE A 56 7.70 10.41 6.28
C PHE A 56 7.35 10.58 4.80
N GLU A 57 6.33 9.88 4.32
CA GLU A 57 6.02 9.80 2.89
C GLU A 57 5.69 11.17 2.31
N PHE A 58 4.65 11.83 2.82
CA PHE A 58 4.20 13.12 2.30
C PHE A 58 5.26 14.23 2.49
N SER A 59 6.07 14.14 3.55
CA SER A 59 7.18 15.08 3.77
C SER A 59 8.30 14.94 2.76
N LEU A 60 8.43 13.78 2.10
CA LEU A 60 9.43 13.48 1.07
C LEU A 60 8.85 13.41 -0.36
N MET A 61 7.54 13.65 -0.53
CA MET A 61 6.90 13.66 -1.86
C MET A 61 7.11 14.97 -2.64
N ARG A 62 7.75 15.95 -2.03
CA ARG A 62 8.20 17.19 -2.67
C ARG A 62 9.53 17.64 -2.08
N VAL A 63 10.24 18.50 -2.80
CA VAL A 63 11.40 19.21 -2.24
C VAL A 63 10.90 20.29 -1.28
N ARG A 64 11.53 20.40 -0.11
CA ARG A 64 11.16 21.33 0.96
C ARG A 64 12.41 21.99 1.52
N ASP A 65 12.30 23.27 1.84
CA ASP A 65 13.32 24.11 2.47
C ASP A 65 13.04 24.39 3.98
N ASP A 66 11.82 24.07 4.44
CA ASP A 66 11.37 24.30 5.82
C ASP A 66 11.73 23.14 6.77
N ILE A 67 12.28 22.04 6.25
CA ILE A 67 12.76 20.89 7.04
C ILE A 67 14.07 20.36 6.46
N ASP A 68 14.91 19.78 7.30
CA ASP A 68 16.08 19.03 6.86
C ASP A 68 15.66 17.65 6.32
N GLN A 69 15.45 17.59 5.00
CA GLN A 69 15.03 16.35 4.34
C GLN A 69 16.13 15.28 4.33
N LYS A 70 17.41 15.66 4.42
CA LYS A 70 18.51 14.70 4.53
C LYS A 70 18.46 14.02 5.89
N LEU A 71 18.40 14.78 6.97
CA LEU A 71 18.27 14.22 8.32
C LEU A 71 17.00 13.36 8.46
N LEU A 72 15.87 13.85 7.93
CA LEU A 72 14.61 13.08 7.91
C LEU A 72 14.79 11.75 7.18
N SER A 73 15.50 11.74 6.06
CA SER A 73 15.76 10.52 5.26
C SER A 73 16.63 9.51 6.02
N GLU A 74 17.65 9.98 6.72
CA GLU A 74 18.54 9.15 7.55
C GLU A 74 17.77 8.54 8.73
N LEU A 75 16.98 9.34 9.45
CA LEU A 75 16.13 8.88 10.55
C LEU A 75 15.06 7.90 10.07
N PHE A 76 14.42 8.19 8.93
CA PHE A 76 13.44 7.29 8.33
C PHE A 76 14.06 5.94 7.94
N TYR A 77 15.24 5.97 7.30
CA TYR A 77 15.95 4.74 6.97
C TYR A 77 16.30 3.92 8.21
N GLN A 78 16.82 4.57 9.24
CA GLN A 78 17.15 3.91 10.51
C GLN A 78 15.91 3.28 11.14
N TYR A 79 14.83 4.04 11.23
CA TYR A 79 13.57 3.59 11.84
C TYR A 79 12.92 2.41 11.09
N MET A 80 13.02 2.39 9.75
CA MET A 80 12.42 1.34 8.93
C MET A 80 13.31 0.11 8.73
N ASN A 81 14.64 0.29 8.75
CA ASN A 81 15.55 -0.78 8.35
C ASN A 81 16.46 -1.28 9.50
N VAL A 82 16.64 -0.52 10.55
CA VAL A 82 17.46 -0.90 11.73
C VAL A 82 16.57 -1.29 12.90
N GLU A 83 15.53 -0.51 13.18
CA GLU A 83 14.58 -0.79 14.25
C GLU A 83 13.43 -1.67 13.72
N GLU A 84 13.65 -2.97 13.61
CA GLU A 84 12.74 -3.92 12.95
C GLU A 84 11.34 -4.01 13.56
N ASP A 85 11.18 -3.70 14.85
CA ASP A 85 9.93 -3.92 15.58
C ASP A 85 8.75 -3.15 14.96
N PHE A 86 8.99 -1.91 14.54
CA PHE A 86 7.94 -1.10 13.91
C PHE A 86 7.52 -1.66 12.56
N ILE A 87 8.48 -1.96 11.69
CA ILE A 87 8.19 -2.46 10.33
C ILE A 87 7.54 -3.84 10.40
N ARG A 88 7.98 -4.68 11.32
CA ARG A 88 7.37 -5.99 11.58
C ARG A 88 5.92 -5.83 12.06
N GLU A 89 5.67 -4.98 13.07
CA GLU A 89 4.30 -4.73 13.54
C GLU A 89 3.40 -4.15 12.44
N LEU A 90 3.92 -3.22 11.62
CA LEU A 90 3.16 -2.55 10.56
C LEU A 90 2.79 -3.51 9.42
N PHE A 91 3.74 -4.29 8.93
CA PHE A 91 3.59 -5.07 7.71
C PHE A 91 3.25 -6.54 7.93
N THR A 92 3.54 -7.12 9.10
CA THR A 92 3.42 -8.58 9.26
C THR A 92 2.37 -9.02 10.26
N ARG A 93 1.72 -8.09 10.96
CA ARG A 93 0.72 -8.43 11.97
C ARG A 93 -0.69 -8.50 11.36
N GLY A 94 -1.33 -9.66 11.49
CA GLY A 94 -2.65 -9.95 10.92
C GLY A 94 -2.57 -10.50 9.50
N GLU A 95 -3.71 -10.92 8.97
CA GLU A 95 -3.83 -11.46 7.61
C GLU A 95 -4.10 -10.36 6.56
N THR A 96 -4.73 -9.26 6.99
CA THR A 96 -5.08 -8.13 6.12
C THR A 96 -3.95 -7.11 6.10
N GLN A 97 -3.32 -6.94 4.95
CA GLN A 97 -2.22 -5.99 4.78
C GLN A 97 -2.68 -4.60 4.34
N LEU A 98 -1.83 -3.58 4.58
CA LEU A 98 -2.09 -2.19 4.20
C LEU A 98 -2.12 -2.01 2.69
N GLY A 99 -1.21 -2.66 2.00
CA GLY A 99 -1.04 -2.55 0.57
C GLY A 99 -1.00 -3.89 -0.13
N ARG A 100 -1.23 -3.85 -1.42
CA ARG A 100 -1.21 -5.00 -2.32
C ARG A 100 -0.44 -4.69 -3.59
N THR A 101 0.02 -5.74 -4.24
CA THR A 101 0.60 -5.68 -5.57
C THR A 101 -0.51 -5.71 -6.62
N PHE A 102 -0.38 -4.89 -7.66
CA PHE A 102 -1.15 -4.97 -8.89
C PHE A 102 -0.40 -5.81 -9.92
N VAL A 103 -1.12 -6.47 -10.79
CA VAL A 103 -0.52 -7.23 -11.89
C VAL A 103 -0.06 -6.27 -13.00
N HIS A 104 1.08 -6.54 -13.61
CA HIS A 104 1.47 -5.88 -14.86
C HIS A 104 0.51 -6.30 -15.97
N GLU A 105 -0.41 -5.43 -16.36
CA GLU A 105 -1.44 -5.73 -17.36
C GLU A 105 -0.85 -6.21 -18.68
N PRO A 106 0.26 -5.62 -19.19
CA PRO A 106 0.93 -6.12 -20.40
C PRO A 106 1.55 -7.52 -20.28
N ALA A 107 1.64 -8.09 -19.08
CA ALA A 107 2.15 -9.44 -18.86
C ALA A 107 1.04 -10.52 -18.91
N LEU A 108 -0.22 -10.10 -18.99
CA LEU A 108 -1.37 -10.99 -19.04
C LEU A 108 -1.56 -11.55 -20.45
N SER A 109 -1.81 -12.85 -20.55
CA SER A 109 -2.33 -13.46 -21.77
C SER A 109 -3.78 -13.03 -21.99
N ASN A 110 -4.28 -13.13 -23.23
CA ASN A 110 -5.70 -12.84 -23.55
C ASN A 110 -6.68 -13.66 -22.70
N GLN A 111 -6.33 -14.90 -22.37
CA GLN A 111 -7.13 -15.77 -21.50
C GLN A 111 -7.13 -15.26 -20.06
N ASN A 112 -5.98 -14.91 -19.51
CA ASN A 112 -5.84 -14.44 -18.13
C ASN A 112 -6.39 -13.03 -17.94
N ALA A 113 -6.37 -12.19 -18.98
CA ALA A 113 -6.98 -10.85 -18.97
C ALA A 113 -8.48 -10.88 -18.68
N LEU A 114 -9.19 -11.94 -19.07
CA LEU A 114 -10.62 -12.14 -18.79
C LEU A 114 -10.89 -12.47 -17.30
N HIS A 115 -9.90 -12.94 -16.56
CA HIS A 115 -10.03 -13.33 -15.15
C HIS A 115 -9.56 -12.25 -14.17
N VAL A 116 -8.97 -11.16 -14.68
CA VAL A 116 -8.55 -10.00 -13.84
C VAL A 116 -9.77 -9.13 -13.57
N LEU A 117 -10.06 -8.90 -12.31
CA LEU A 117 -11.15 -8.03 -11.90
C LEU A 117 -10.72 -6.55 -12.05
N ASP A 118 -11.68 -5.66 -12.33
CA ASP A 118 -11.41 -4.24 -12.58
C ASP A 118 -10.55 -3.62 -11.47
N TYR A 119 -10.88 -3.87 -10.21
CA TYR A 119 -10.09 -3.34 -9.09
C TYR A 119 -8.65 -3.89 -8.98
N GLU A 120 -8.30 -4.95 -9.72
CA GLU A 120 -6.95 -5.52 -9.79
C GLU A 120 -6.08 -4.84 -10.87
N ARG A 121 -6.67 -3.96 -11.69
CA ARG A 121 -6.01 -3.21 -12.75
C ARG A 121 -5.62 -1.81 -12.28
N ALA A 122 -4.35 -1.46 -12.46
CA ALA A 122 -3.89 -0.10 -12.16
C ALA A 122 -4.50 0.93 -13.13
N SER A 123 -4.69 0.54 -14.40
CA SER A 123 -5.34 1.38 -15.42
C SER A 123 -6.78 1.76 -15.04
N GLU A 124 -7.55 0.83 -14.49
CA GLU A 124 -8.93 1.07 -14.07
C GLU A 124 -9.02 1.99 -12.85
N VAL A 125 -8.07 1.88 -11.92
CA VAL A 125 -7.99 2.82 -10.79
C VAL A 125 -7.78 4.25 -11.29
N ILE A 126 -6.94 4.46 -12.31
CA ILE A 126 -6.72 5.77 -12.94
C ILE A 126 -8.00 6.27 -13.60
N GLU A 127 -8.68 5.43 -14.39
CA GLU A 127 -9.90 5.81 -15.11
C GLU A 127 -11.07 6.20 -14.19
N THR A 128 -11.22 5.50 -13.08
CA THR A 128 -12.34 5.72 -12.15
C THR A 128 -12.07 6.78 -11.10
N ALA A 129 -10.82 7.27 -11.00
CA ALA A 129 -10.45 8.28 -10.01
C ALA A 129 -11.13 9.63 -10.25
N SER A 130 -11.59 10.28 -9.18
CA SER A 130 -12.16 11.63 -9.21
C SER A 130 -11.10 12.72 -9.30
N HIS A 131 -9.92 12.49 -8.74
CA HIS A 131 -8.74 13.35 -8.77
C HIS A 131 -7.52 12.48 -8.99
N VAL A 132 -6.56 12.97 -9.77
CA VAL A 132 -5.30 12.29 -10.04
C VAL A 132 -4.15 13.25 -9.75
N GLY A 133 -3.25 12.83 -8.88
CA GLY A 133 -2.06 13.60 -8.50
C GLY A 133 -0.79 12.76 -8.64
N VAL A 134 0.28 13.40 -9.05
CA VAL A 134 1.60 12.79 -9.13
C VAL A 134 2.57 13.55 -8.25
N GLY A 135 3.23 12.83 -7.37
CA GLY A 135 4.27 13.35 -6.49
C GLY A 135 5.59 12.65 -6.70
N ARG A 136 6.63 13.17 -6.07
CA ARG A 136 7.94 12.55 -6.04
C ARG A 136 7.89 11.23 -5.28
N CYS A 137 8.58 10.21 -5.77
CA CYS A 137 8.69 8.93 -5.06
C CYS A 137 9.49 9.12 -3.77
N TYR A 138 8.81 9.13 -2.62
CA TYR A 138 9.45 9.37 -1.31
C TYR A 138 10.54 8.36 -0.98
N CYS A 139 10.39 7.11 -1.37
CA CYS A 139 11.41 6.08 -1.14
C CYS A 139 12.71 6.36 -1.93
N ARG A 140 12.63 6.74 -3.23
CA ARG A 140 13.80 7.09 -4.02
C ARG A 140 14.40 8.41 -3.58
N HIS A 141 13.58 9.40 -3.25
CA HIS A 141 14.04 10.70 -2.73
C HIS A 141 14.80 10.52 -1.41
N LYS A 142 14.27 9.70 -0.48
CA LYS A 142 15.00 9.28 0.72
C LYS A 142 16.37 8.67 0.37
N MET A 143 16.38 7.71 -0.57
CA MET A 143 17.63 7.04 -0.95
C MET A 143 18.58 7.95 -1.72
N GLU A 144 18.08 8.97 -2.42
CA GLU A 144 18.90 10.02 -3.06
C GLU A 144 19.68 10.82 -2.01
N HIS A 145 19.01 11.28 -0.94
CA HIS A 145 19.69 11.96 0.17
C HIS A 145 20.75 11.09 0.86
N MET A 146 20.63 9.78 0.75
CA MET A 146 21.59 8.82 1.29
C MET A 146 22.66 8.38 0.26
N GLY A 147 22.62 8.88 -0.98
CA GLY A 147 23.53 8.48 -2.06
C GLY A 147 23.34 7.03 -2.54
N LYS A 148 22.14 6.44 -2.37
CA LYS A 148 21.83 5.03 -2.69
C LYS A 148 20.64 4.86 -3.63
N ALA A 149 20.12 5.94 -4.23
CA ALA A 149 18.97 5.85 -5.13
C ALA A 149 19.32 5.14 -6.44
N CYS A 150 18.36 4.41 -6.99
CA CYS A 150 18.45 3.89 -8.35
C CYS A 150 18.09 4.97 -9.38
N SER A 151 18.36 4.68 -10.66
CA SER A 151 18.09 5.59 -11.79
C SER A 151 16.63 5.63 -12.27
N ALA A 152 15.71 4.93 -11.60
CA ALA A 152 14.30 4.94 -11.99
C ALA A 152 13.66 6.33 -11.76
N PRO A 153 12.62 6.71 -12.54
CA PRO A 153 11.97 8.01 -12.43
C PRO A 153 11.49 8.31 -11.01
N GLN A 154 11.61 9.57 -10.59
CA GLN A 154 11.15 9.99 -9.25
C GLN A 154 9.72 10.53 -9.27
N ASP A 155 9.30 11.28 -10.30
CA ASP A 155 7.97 11.87 -10.42
C ASP A 155 6.98 10.86 -10.99
N ILE A 156 6.67 9.84 -10.19
CA ILE A 156 5.91 8.66 -10.60
C ILE A 156 5.07 8.06 -9.45
N CYS A 157 5.00 8.75 -8.31
CA CYS A 157 4.14 8.31 -7.21
C CYS A 157 2.73 8.85 -7.42
N MET A 158 1.78 7.96 -7.68
CA MET A 158 0.41 8.30 -8.05
C MET A 158 -0.49 8.30 -6.84
N THR A 159 -1.28 9.37 -6.69
CA THR A 159 -2.32 9.48 -5.67
C THR A 159 -3.67 9.77 -6.33
N PHE A 160 -4.74 9.33 -5.69
CA PHE A 160 -6.09 9.37 -6.27
C PHE A 160 -7.12 9.88 -5.27
N ASN A 161 -8.26 10.30 -5.79
CA ASN A 161 -9.46 10.64 -5.03
C ASN A 161 -9.20 11.71 -3.94
N THR A 162 -9.69 11.50 -2.72
CA THR A 162 -9.57 12.45 -1.62
C THR A 162 -8.14 12.75 -1.21
N THR A 163 -7.25 11.76 -1.25
CA THR A 163 -5.83 11.95 -0.97
C THR A 163 -5.16 12.83 -2.02
N ALA A 164 -5.43 12.58 -3.31
CA ALA A 164 -4.93 13.44 -4.39
C ALA A 164 -5.41 14.88 -4.23
N SER A 165 -6.71 15.08 -4.01
CA SER A 165 -7.28 16.41 -3.82
C SER A 165 -6.57 17.20 -2.72
N SER A 166 -6.32 16.59 -1.56
CA SER A 166 -5.58 17.22 -0.45
C SER A 166 -4.13 17.51 -0.81
N LEU A 167 -3.40 16.52 -1.34
CA LEU A 167 -1.99 16.70 -1.67
C LEU A 167 -1.75 17.72 -2.79
N ILE A 168 -2.67 17.82 -3.77
CA ILE A 168 -2.64 18.83 -4.83
C ILE A 168 -2.88 20.22 -4.23
N LYS A 169 -3.94 20.38 -3.41
CA LYS A 169 -4.27 21.63 -2.73
C LYS A 169 -3.09 22.20 -1.94
N HIS A 170 -2.30 21.32 -1.33
CA HIS A 170 -1.16 21.71 -0.49
C HIS A 170 0.20 21.59 -1.19
N GLY A 171 0.24 21.41 -2.50
CA GLY A 171 1.47 21.40 -3.30
C GLY A 171 2.42 20.22 -3.01
N SER A 172 1.89 19.11 -2.45
CA SER A 172 2.65 17.87 -2.24
C SER A 172 2.53 16.90 -3.41
N ALA A 173 1.56 17.12 -4.29
CA ALA A 173 1.42 16.43 -5.57
C ALA A 173 1.03 17.43 -6.66
N ARG A 174 1.39 17.15 -7.89
CA ARG A 174 0.97 17.89 -9.09
C ARG A 174 -0.31 17.23 -9.64
N GLN A 175 -1.33 18.03 -9.94
CA GLN A 175 -2.51 17.52 -10.65
C GLN A 175 -2.11 17.11 -12.06
N VAL A 176 -2.62 15.99 -12.51
CA VAL A 176 -2.42 15.48 -13.87
C VAL A 176 -3.73 14.98 -14.45
N GLU A 177 -3.82 14.99 -15.78
CA GLU A 177 -4.89 14.34 -16.51
C GLU A 177 -4.72 12.80 -16.46
N LYS A 178 -5.84 12.07 -16.62
CA LYS A 178 -5.82 10.60 -16.60
C LYS A 178 -4.90 10.02 -17.66
N GLN A 179 -4.87 10.61 -18.86
CA GLN A 179 -3.99 10.16 -19.94
C GLN A 179 -2.51 10.29 -19.55
N GLU A 180 -2.08 11.40 -18.98
CA GLU A 180 -0.71 11.57 -18.49
C GLU A 180 -0.37 10.52 -17.42
N CYS A 181 -1.32 10.21 -16.52
CA CYS A 181 -1.13 9.19 -15.51
C CYS A 181 -0.99 7.78 -16.12
N GLN A 182 -1.75 7.47 -17.17
CA GLN A 182 -1.60 6.23 -17.95
C GLN A 182 -0.23 6.15 -18.63
N ASP A 183 0.27 7.24 -19.17
CA ASP A 183 1.59 7.31 -19.80
C ASP A 183 2.71 7.08 -18.77
N LEU A 184 2.56 7.65 -17.56
CA LEU A 184 3.46 7.39 -16.43
C LEU A 184 3.39 5.93 -15.95
N LEU A 185 2.20 5.31 -15.96
CA LEU A 185 2.06 3.88 -15.67
C LEU A 185 2.79 3.03 -16.71
N GLN A 186 2.67 3.36 -18.00
CA GLN A 186 3.40 2.70 -19.06
C GLN A 186 4.93 2.87 -18.88
N GLN A 187 5.40 4.07 -18.56
CA GLN A 187 6.79 4.33 -18.22
C GLN A 187 7.25 3.46 -17.03
N ALA A 188 6.42 3.31 -16.00
CA ALA A 188 6.74 2.44 -14.85
C ALA A 188 6.93 0.99 -15.28
N TYR A 189 6.09 0.50 -16.19
CA TYR A 189 6.27 -0.84 -16.77
C TYR A 189 7.62 -0.99 -17.51
N GLU A 190 8.03 0.02 -18.26
CA GLU A 190 9.30 0.01 -19.00
C GLU A 190 10.53 -0.04 -18.09
N TYR A 191 10.44 0.61 -16.92
CA TYR A 191 11.45 0.55 -15.87
C TYR A 191 11.35 -0.68 -14.97
N ASN A 192 10.50 -1.65 -15.29
CA ASN A 192 10.24 -2.85 -14.48
C ASN A 192 9.85 -2.55 -13.03
N LEU A 193 9.12 -1.45 -12.81
CA LEU A 193 8.63 -1.07 -11.49
C LEU A 193 7.34 -1.82 -11.16
N VAL A 194 7.22 -2.27 -9.92
CA VAL A 194 6.02 -2.94 -9.42
C VAL A 194 4.99 -1.91 -8.97
N GLN A 195 3.76 -2.06 -9.42
CA GLN A 195 2.63 -1.28 -8.92
C GLN A 195 2.22 -1.83 -7.56
N PHE A 196 2.47 -1.04 -6.52
CA PHE A 196 2.08 -1.32 -5.15
C PHE A 196 1.07 -0.25 -4.71
N GLY A 197 -0.13 -0.66 -4.35
CA GLY A 197 -1.16 0.31 -3.98
C GLY A 197 -1.98 -0.11 -2.79
N GLU A 198 -2.97 0.68 -2.48
CA GLU A 198 -3.86 0.47 -1.36
C GLU A 198 -4.64 -0.85 -1.49
N ASN A 199 -4.70 -1.63 -0.40
CA ASN A 199 -5.38 -2.92 -0.40
C ASN A 199 -6.89 -2.74 -0.19
N VAL A 200 -7.56 -2.19 -1.18
CA VAL A 200 -9.02 -2.01 -1.23
C VAL A 200 -9.54 -2.20 -2.66
N ARG A 201 -10.85 -2.48 -2.82
CA ARG A 201 -11.50 -2.62 -4.12
C ARG A 201 -11.97 -1.28 -4.68
N GLU A 202 -12.51 -0.42 -3.80
CA GLU A 202 -13.12 0.86 -4.16
C GLU A 202 -12.31 2.00 -3.57
N GLN A 203 -12.26 3.12 -4.30
CA GLN A 203 -11.61 4.36 -3.86
C GLN A 203 -10.15 4.17 -3.43
N VAL A 204 -9.38 3.48 -4.26
CA VAL A 204 -7.92 3.38 -4.07
C VAL A 204 -7.33 4.79 -4.01
N ASN A 205 -6.54 5.10 -2.98
CA ASN A 205 -5.97 6.43 -2.78
C ASN A 205 -4.55 6.59 -3.28
N PHE A 206 -3.83 5.49 -3.52
CA PHE A 206 -2.46 5.55 -4.06
C PHE A 206 -2.08 4.30 -4.84
N ILE A 207 -1.24 4.49 -5.83
CA ILE A 207 -0.44 3.46 -6.49
C ILE A 207 0.99 3.98 -6.60
N CYS A 208 1.90 3.33 -5.88
CA CYS A 208 3.34 3.55 -5.99
C CYS A 208 3.91 2.70 -7.12
N ASN A 209 4.95 3.19 -7.79
CA ASN A 209 5.72 2.47 -8.80
C ASN A 209 7.08 2.11 -8.21
N CYS A 210 7.21 0.89 -7.71
CA CYS A 210 8.22 0.45 -6.74
C CYS A 210 9.38 -0.32 -7.39
N CYS A 211 10.61 0.01 -7.01
CA CYS A 211 11.79 -0.81 -7.27
C CYS A 211 12.16 -1.64 -6.04
N GLY A 212 12.86 -2.75 -6.24
CA GLY A 212 13.30 -3.63 -5.13
C GLY A 212 14.38 -3.03 -4.23
N CYS A 213 15.11 -2.00 -4.70
CA CYS A 213 16.27 -1.44 -4.00
C CYS A 213 15.94 -0.25 -3.06
N CYS A 214 14.89 0.53 -3.37
CA CYS A 214 14.57 1.75 -2.62
C CYS A 214 13.26 1.66 -1.84
N CYS A 215 12.28 0.89 -2.33
CA CYS A 215 10.94 0.86 -1.76
C CYS A 215 10.88 0.05 -0.46
N GLU A 216 10.40 0.68 0.62
CA GLU A 216 10.29 0.02 1.91
C GLU A 216 9.33 -1.19 1.89
N ALA A 217 8.26 -1.14 1.12
CA ALA A 217 7.34 -2.27 0.98
C ALA A 217 8.00 -3.46 0.28
N MET A 218 8.81 -3.22 -0.77
CA MET A 218 9.53 -4.29 -1.47
C MET A 218 10.67 -4.86 -0.63
N ILE A 219 11.38 -4.02 0.13
CA ILE A 219 12.39 -4.44 1.09
C ILE A 219 11.75 -5.28 2.19
N ALA A 220 10.60 -4.86 2.73
CA ALA A 220 9.85 -5.62 3.72
C ALA A 220 9.34 -6.96 3.16
N ALA A 221 8.83 -6.98 1.93
CA ALA A 221 8.39 -8.20 1.25
C ALA A 221 9.52 -9.24 1.13
N ARG A 222 10.73 -8.78 0.79
CA ARG A 222 11.91 -9.64 0.71
C ARG A 222 12.39 -10.13 2.09
N ARG A 223 12.43 -9.24 3.10
CA ARG A 223 12.93 -9.57 4.45
C ARG A 223 11.98 -10.44 5.26
N PHE A 224 10.67 -10.26 5.09
CA PHE A 224 9.64 -10.89 5.91
C PHE A 224 8.67 -11.74 5.09
N ALA A 225 9.12 -12.32 4.00
CA ALA A 225 8.31 -13.06 3.02
C ALA A 225 7.31 -14.05 3.65
N ILE A 226 7.78 -14.87 4.58
CA ILE A 226 6.97 -15.91 5.26
C ILE A 226 5.79 -15.29 6.04
N LEU A 227 5.88 -14.03 6.41
CA LEU A 227 4.84 -13.29 7.14
C LEU A 227 3.92 -12.49 6.22
N ASN A 228 4.06 -12.63 4.91
CA ASN A 228 3.23 -11.97 3.88
C ASN A 228 3.02 -10.47 4.12
N PRO A 229 4.08 -9.64 4.19
CA PRO A 229 3.98 -8.23 4.53
C PRO A 229 3.24 -7.39 3.49
N VAL A 230 3.13 -7.89 2.25
CA VAL A 230 2.42 -7.28 1.12
C VAL A 230 1.49 -8.32 0.51
N HIS A 231 0.22 -7.97 0.27
CA HIS A 231 -0.67 -8.87 -0.46
C HIS A 231 -0.19 -9.07 -1.89
N THR A 232 -0.16 -10.33 -2.30
CA THR A 232 0.16 -10.75 -3.66
C THR A 232 -0.99 -10.44 -4.62
N THR A 233 -0.73 -10.52 -5.91
CA THR A 233 -1.79 -10.62 -6.93
C THR A 233 -2.43 -12.02 -6.87
N ASN A 234 -3.52 -12.19 -7.60
CA ASN A 234 -4.17 -13.50 -7.79
C ASN A 234 -3.47 -14.36 -8.85
N PHE A 235 -2.25 -14.00 -9.25
CA PHE A 235 -1.46 -14.66 -10.27
C PHE A 235 -0.11 -15.10 -9.73
N ILE A 236 0.47 -16.11 -10.41
CA ILE A 236 1.81 -16.61 -10.13
C ILE A 236 2.52 -16.93 -11.44
N PRO A 237 3.83 -16.66 -11.58
CA PRO A 237 4.59 -17.07 -12.75
C PRO A 237 4.79 -18.59 -12.79
N VAL A 238 4.57 -19.18 -13.96
CA VAL A 238 4.89 -20.58 -14.25
C VAL A 238 6.00 -20.61 -15.27
N ILE A 239 6.99 -21.46 -15.05
CA ILE A 239 8.18 -21.61 -15.89
C ILE A 239 8.04 -22.92 -16.67
N ASP A 240 8.12 -22.82 -17.99
CA ASP A 240 8.28 -23.99 -18.84
C ASP A 240 9.79 -24.34 -18.92
N GLU A 241 10.15 -25.44 -18.28
CA GLU A 241 11.53 -25.91 -18.18
C GLU A 241 12.10 -26.35 -19.52
N GLU A 242 11.25 -26.79 -20.48
CA GLU A 242 11.70 -27.25 -21.80
C GLU A 242 12.17 -26.10 -22.68
N THR A 243 11.52 -24.94 -22.58
CA THR A 243 11.82 -23.78 -23.40
C THR A 243 12.73 -22.78 -22.70
N CYS A 244 12.89 -22.86 -21.36
CA CYS A 244 13.75 -21.98 -20.58
C CYS A 244 15.23 -22.22 -20.91
N ASN A 245 15.95 -21.14 -21.29
CA ASN A 245 17.37 -21.19 -21.60
C ASN A 245 18.29 -20.72 -20.49
N GLY A 246 17.77 -20.42 -19.30
CA GLY A 246 18.54 -20.02 -18.12
C GLY A 246 19.27 -18.66 -18.27
N CYS A 247 18.78 -17.74 -19.09
CA CYS A 247 19.44 -16.47 -19.37
C CYS A 247 19.50 -15.50 -18.17
N GLY A 248 18.74 -15.75 -17.10
CA GLY A 248 18.76 -14.97 -15.85
C GLY A 248 18.05 -13.61 -15.89
N LYS A 249 17.41 -13.20 -16.99
CA LYS A 249 16.74 -11.90 -17.08
C LYS A 249 15.63 -11.76 -16.04
N CYS A 250 14.81 -12.81 -15.84
CA CYS A 250 13.76 -12.86 -14.83
C CYS A 250 14.30 -12.74 -13.40
N VAL A 251 15.51 -13.23 -13.14
CA VAL A 251 16.19 -13.08 -11.84
C VAL A 251 16.60 -11.64 -11.60
N ASN A 252 17.23 -11.00 -12.61
CA ASN A 252 17.78 -9.65 -12.49
C ASN A 252 16.69 -8.58 -12.26
N VAL A 253 15.48 -8.79 -12.79
CA VAL A 253 14.39 -7.81 -12.67
C VAL A 253 13.46 -8.07 -11.49
N CYS A 254 13.59 -9.22 -10.82
CA CYS A 254 12.68 -9.57 -9.73
C CYS A 254 12.88 -8.64 -8.52
N PRO A 255 11.90 -7.80 -8.14
CA PRO A 255 12.07 -6.79 -7.11
C PRO A 255 12.19 -7.37 -5.70
N VAL A 256 11.75 -8.63 -5.51
CA VAL A 256 11.79 -9.33 -4.22
C VAL A 256 12.69 -10.56 -4.25
N GLU A 257 13.48 -10.75 -5.30
CA GLU A 257 14.44 -11.85 -5.46
C GLU A 257 13.78 -13.25 -5.37
N ALA A 258 12.52 -13.35 -5.79
CA ALA A 258 11.79 -14.62 -5.81
C ALA A 258 12.24 -15.57 -6.92
N MET A 259 12.98 -15.08 -7.93
CA MET A 259 13.52 -15.89 -9.02
C MET A 259 15.00 -16.18 -8.81
N THR A 260 15.41 -17.41 -9.03
CA THR A 260 16.81 -17.88 -8.94
C THR A 260 17.18 -18.72 -10.14
N LEU A 261 18.48 -18.91 -10.38
CA LEU A 261 18.97 -19.85 -11.38
C LEU A 261 19.49 -21.11 -10.69
N VAL A 262 19.01 -22.26 -11.11
CA VAL A 262 19.44 -23.58 -10.63
C VAL A 262 20.03 -24.39 -11.79
N SER A 263 20.78 -25.45 -11.49
CA SER A 263 21.24 -26.39 -12.53
C SER A 263 20.04 -27.06 -13.19
N ALA A 264 20.09 -27.20 -14.52
CA ALA A 264 19.09 -27.98 -15.26
C ALA A 264 19.25 -29.48 -15.11
N HIS A 265 20.36 -29.95 -14.51
CA HIS A 265 20.73 -31.35 -14.38
C HIS A 265 20.69 -32.16 -15.72
N ASP A 266 20.92 -31.46 -16.86
CA ASP A 266 20.98 -32.03 -18.17
C ASP A 266 22.36 -32.71 -18.36
N PRO A 267 22.43 -34.04 -18.52
CA PRO A 267 23.70 -34.75 -18.71
C PRO A 267 24.47 -34.30 -19.96
N ASN A 268 23.74 -33.87 -20.99
CA ASN A 268 24.31 -33.39 -22.26
C ASN A 268 24.77 -31.95 -22.24
N LYS A 269 24.22 -31.16 -21.26
CA LYS A 269 24.50 -29.75 -21.08
C LYS A 269 24.76 -29.41 -19.61
N PRO A 270 25.85 -29.86 -19.00
CA PRO A 270 26.08 -29.77 -17.56
C PRO A 270 26.16 -28.33 -17.01
N ARG A 271 26.35 -27.32 -17.88
CA ARG A 271 26.34 -25.90 -17.51
C ARG A 271 25.01 -25.21 -17.72
N MET A 272 24.01 -25.95 -18.24
CA MET A 272 22.68 -25.38 -18.46
C MET A 272 22.02 -25.06 -17.11
N LYS A 273 21.43 -23.89 -17.04
CA LYS A 273 20.66 -23.42 -15.89
C LYS A 273 19.20 -23.23 -16.28
N LEU A 274 18.32 -23.33 -15.32
CA LEU A 274 16.90 -23.02 -15.43
C LEU A 274 16.52 -21.98 -14.38
N ALA A 275 15.53 -21.16 -14.69
CA ALA A 275 14.93 -20.29 -13.71
C ALA A 275 14.07 -21.12 -12.73
N ARG A 276 14.10 -20.78 -11.44
CA ARG A 276 13.28 -21.39 -10.41
C ARG A 276 12.60 -20.31 -9.60
N LEU A 277 11.31 -20.51 -9.31
CA LEU A 277 10.49 -19.62 -8.52
C LEU A 277 10.47 -20.06 -7.05
N ASN A 278 10.63 -19.10 -6.15
CA ASN A 278 10.23 -19.23 -4.76
C ASN A 278 8.83 -18.59 -4.61
N GLU A 279 7.81 -19.45 -4.47
CA GLU A 279 6.40 -19.05 -4.41
C GLU A 279 6.07 -18.22 -3.17
N ASP A 280 6.75 -18.47 -2.05
CA ASP A 280 6.55 -17.77 -0.78
C ASP A 280 7.03 -16.30 -0.84
N LEU A 281 8.02 -16.03 -1.69
CA LEU A 281 8.51 -14.67 -1.95
C LEU A 281 7.74 -13.95 -3.05
N CYS A 282 7.14 -14.72 -3.96
CA CYS A 282 6.60 -14.17 -5.19
C CYS A 282 5.35 -13.32 -4.97
N LEU A 283 5.37 -12.06 -5.42
CA LEU A 283 4.22 -11.15 -5.38
C LEU A 283 3.23 -11.36 -6.53
N GLY A 284 3.59 -12.13 -7.55
CA GLY A 284 2.76 -12.32 -8.74
C GLY A 284 2.61 -11.08 -9.62
N CYS A 285 3.54 -10.14 -9.54
CA CYS A 285 3.46 -8.85 -10.25
C CYS A 285 3.59 -8.96 -11.77
N GLY A 286 4.25 -10.00 -12.31
CA GLY A 286 4.42 -10.21 -13.75
C GLY A 286 5.61 -9.48 -14.39
N VAL A 287 6.44 -8.76 -13.63
CA VAL A 287 7.65 -8.08 -14.16
C VAL A 287 8.58 -9.06 -14.90
N CYS A 288 8.76 -10.25 -14.36
CA CYS A 288 9.60 -11.30 -14.95
C CYS A 288 9.09 -11.79 -16.32
N ILE A 289 7.77 -11.78 -16.54
CA ILE A 289 7.15 -12.20 -17.81
C ILE A 289 7.57 -11.26 -18.93
N ARG A 290 7.42 -9.95 -18.70
CA ARG A 290 7.80 -8.92 -19.69
C ARG A 290 9.29 -8.94 -20.04
N SER A 291 10.12 -9.32 -19.09
CA SER A 291 11.59 -9.36 -19.27
C SER A 291 12.08 -10.65 -19.91
N CYS A 292 11.22 -11.65 -20.06
CA CYS A 292 11.59 -12.91 -20.69
C CYS A 292 11.68 -12.78 -22.21
N ASN A 293 12.84 -13.12 -22.79
CA ASN A 293 13.03 -13.08 -24.24
C ASN A 293 12.33 -14.26 -24.95
N LYS A 294 12.03 -15.31 -24.23
CA LYS A 294 11.35 -16.51 -24.72
C LYS A 294 9.89 -16.42 -24.26
N LYS A 295 9.01 -15.89 -25.13
CA LYS A 295 7.61 -15.59 -24.79
C LYS A 295 6.84 -16.78 -24.20
N ASP A 296 7.20 -17.99 -24.61
CA ASP A 296 6.51 -19.22 -24.18
C ASP A 296 7.14 -19.87 -22.92
N SER A 297 8.29 -19.38 -22.45
CA SER A 297 8.99 -19.98 -21.29
C SER A 297 8.49 -19.49 -19.94
N LEU A 298 7.71 -18.40 -19.91
CA LEU A 298 7.22 -17.79 -18.68
C LEU A 298 5.83 -17.24 -18.94
N SER A 299 4.85 -17.72 -18.19
CA SER A 299 3.44 -17.25 -18.23
C SER A 299 2.95 -16.93 -16.83
N LEU A 300 1.86 -16.14 -16.74
CA LEU A 300 1.12 -15.95 -15.49
C LEU A 300 -0.05 -16.90 -15.46
N GLU A 301 -0.23 -17.59 -14.35
CA GLU A 301 -1.40 -18.43 -14.07
C GLU A 301 -2.12 -17.96 -12.80
N SER A 302 -3.40 -18.32 -12.69
CA SER A 302 -4.18 -18.00 -11.49
C SER A 302 -3.68 -18.79 -10.29
N ARG A 303 -3.54 -18.13 -9.13
CA ARG A 303 -3.24 -18.81 -7.87
C ARG A 303 -4.40 -19.72 -7.45
N PRO A 304 -4.12 -20.90 -6.84
CA PRO A 304 -5.15 -21.81 -6.34
C PRO A 304 -6.06 -21.15 -5.29
N LYS A 305 -5.50 -20.28 -4.45
CA LYS A 305 -6.22 -19.52 -3.43
C LYS A 305 -6.25 -18.05 -3.79
N ARG A 306 -7.45 -17.51 -3.92
CA ARG A 306 -7.65 -16.08 -4.18
C ARG A 306 -7.36 -15.21 -2.96
N VAL A 307 -6.68 -14.10 -3.16
CA VAL A 307 -6.48 -13.06 -2.15
C VAL A 307 -7.78 -12.26 -1.98
N LEU A 308 -8.25 -12.16 -0.74
CA LEU A 308 -9.44 -11.38 -0.42
C LEU A 308 -9.05 -9.93 -0.16
N THR A 309 -9.57 -9.03 -1.00
CA THR A 309 -9.34 -7.58 -0.87
C THR A 309 -10.53 -6.94 -0.17
N PRO A 310 -10.32 -6.13 0.89
CA PRO A 310 -11.39 -5.36 1.55
C PRO A 310 -12.12 -4.41 0.59
N LEU A 311 -13.39 -4.11 0.85
CA LEU A 311 -14.19 -3.26 -0.04
C LEU A 311 -13.61 -1.85 -0.15
N ASN A 312 -13.34 -1.20 0.98
CA ASN A 312 -12.81 0.16 1.06
C ASN A 312 -11.93 0.35 2.31
N GLY A 313 -11.36 1.54 2.48
CA GLY A 313 -10.46 1.86 3.59
C GLY A 313 -11.08 1.67 4.97
N THR A 314 -12.38 1.97 5.14
CA THR A 314 -13.10 1.73 6.41
C THR A 314 -13.20 0.24 6.71
N HIS A 315 -13.61 -0.55 5.72
CA HIS A 315 -13.68 -2.01 5.85
C HIS A 315 -12.31 -2.59 6.23
N ARG A 316 -11.24 -2.19 5.53
CA ARG A 316 -9.88 -2.60 5.84
C ARG A 316 -9.49 -2.24 7.27
N ALA A 317 -9.71 -1.00 7.70
CA ALA A 317 -9.37 -0.54 9.04
C ALA A 317 -10.07 -1.36 10.14
N VAL A 318 -11.35 -1.70 9.95
CA VAL A 318 -12.11 -2.52 10.90
C VAL A 318 -11.58 -3.96 10.93
N VAL A 319 -11.33 -4.58 9.77
CA VAL A 319 -10.77 -5.95 9.70
C VAL A 319 -9.40 -5.99 10.40
N MET A 320 -8.50 -5.08 10.06
CA MET A 320 -7.19 -4.98 10.70
C MET A 320 -7.28 -4.73 12.22
N ALA A 321 -8.25 -3.92 12.66
CA ALA A 321 -8.47 -3.68 14.09
C ALA A 321 -8.95 -4.93 14.82
N ILE A 322 -9.80 -5.75 14.19
CA ILE A 322 -10.24 -7.04 14.73
C ILE A 322 -9.06 -8.01 14.83
N GLU A 323 -8.31 -8.19 13.75
CA GLU A 323 -7.18 -9.10 13.68
C GLU A 323 -6.08 -8.75 14.69
N ARG A 324 -5.86 -7.46 14.91
CA ARG A 324 -4.87 -6.92 15.86
C ARG A 324 -5.40 -6.81 17.30
N GLY A 325 -6.67 -7.14 17.56
CA GLY A 325 -7.30 -6.99 18.87
C GLY A 325 -7.40 -5.52 19.33
N LYS A 326 -7.58 -4.58 18.39
CA LYS A 326 -7.62 -3.12 18.62
C LYS A 326 -9.00 -2.50 18.32
N LEU A 327 -10.04 -3.29 18.06
CA LEU A 327 -11.37 -2.81 17.70
C LEU A 327 -11.95 -1.80 18.70
N GLN A 328 -11.72 -2.01 20.00
CA GLN A 328 -12.14 -1.10 21.06
C GLN A 328 -11.54 0.30 20.90
N ASN A 329 -10.34 0.42 20.38
CA ASN A 329 -9.67 1.71 20.15
C ASN A 329 -10.24 2.44 18.92
N LEU A 330 -10.77 1.70 17.96
CA LEU A 330 -11.45 2.27 16.80
C LEU A 330 -12.85 2.79 17.16
N ILE A 331 -13.53 2.12 18.09
CA ILE A 331 -14.86 2.52 18.58
C ILE A 331 -14.74 3.74 19.50
N PHE A 332 -13.87 3.67 20.50
CA PHE A 332 -13.59 4.75 21.45
C PHE A 332 -12.32 5.50 21.07
N ASP A 333 -12.40 6.25 19.97
CA ASP A 333 -11.28 6.82 19.25
C ASP A 333 -10.62 8.05 19.89
N ASN A 334 -11.26 8.65 20.89
CA ASN A 334 -10.75 9.85 21.55
C ASN A 334 -10.09 9.52 22.90
N HIS A 335 -8.85 9.07 22.86
CA HIS A 335 -8.07 8.71 24.06
C HIS A 335 -7.71 9.89 25.00
N VAL A 336 -8.00 11.15 24.62
CA VAL A 336 -7.90 12.29 25.53
C VAL A 336 -9.01 12.22 26.59
N LEU A 337 -10.20 11.74 26.23
CA LEU A 337 -11.33 11.58 27.13
C LEU A 337 -11.13 10.37 28.03
N TRP A 338 -11.22 10.60 29.35
CA TRP A 338 -11.17 9.51 30.33
C TRP A 338 -12.24 8.44 30.07
N SER A 339 -13.48 8.87 29.76
CA SER A 339 -14.60 7.96 29.45
C SER A 339 -14.29 7.03 28.26
N HIS A 340 -13.67 7.53 27.19
CA HIS A 340 -13.27 6.70 26.04
C HIS A 340 -12.19 5.69 26.45
N ARG A 341 -11.20 6.09 27.26
CA ARG A 341 -10.17 5.16 27.76
C ARG A 341 -10.77 4.06 28.63
N ALA A 342 -11.66 4.42 29.56
CA ALA A 342 -12.31 3.46 30.44
C ALA A 342 -13.18 2.47 29.65
N MET A 343 -14.02 2.97 28.73
CA MET A 343 -14.87 2.12 27.89
C MET A 343 -14.05 1.25 26.93
N ALA A 344 -12.98 1.75 26.36
CA ALA A 344 -12.06 0.95 25.57
C ALA A 344 -11.42 -0.18 26.39
N GLY A 345 -11.04 0.10 27.64
CA GLY A 345 -10.54 -0.92 28.58
C GLY A 345 -11.56 -2.03 28.84
N VAL A 346 -12.80 -1.67 29.20
CA VAL A 346 -13.89 -2.63 29.46
C VAL A 346 -14.19 -3.47 28.21
N LEU A 347 -14.40 -2.81 27.06
CA LEU A 347 -14.68 -3.52 25.79
C LEU A 347 -13.50 -4.41 25.38
N GLY A 348 -12.27 -3.97 25.59
CA GLY A 348 -11.07 -4.75 25.30
C GLY A 348 -10.99 -6.06 26.09
N VAL A 349 -11.45 -6.06 27.34
CA VAL A 349 -11.57 -7.30 28.15
C VAL A 349 -12.67 -8.19 27.60
N ILE A 350 -13.85 -7.63 27.30
CA ILE A 350 -14.99 -8.38 26.76
C ILE A 350 -14.61 -9.06 25.44
N LEU A 351 -13.95 -8.34 24.53
CA LEU A 351 -13.52 -8.87 23.21
C LEU A 351 -12.48 -10.00 23.32
N LYS A 352 -11.79 -10.13 24.44
CA LYS A 352 -10.82 -11.21 24.70
C LYS A 352 -11.46 -12.48 25.26
N LEU A 353 -12.73 -12.46 25.67
CA LEU A 353 -13.41 -13.63 26.19
C LEU A 353 -13.54 -14.71 25.10
N PRO A 354 -13.31 -16.00 25.45
CA PRO A 354 -13.27 -17.09 24.47
C PRO A 354 -14.50 -17.21 23.55
N PRO A 355 -15.76 -17.06 24.02
CA PRO A 355 -16.94 -17.13 23.16
C PRO A 355 -16.95 -16.03 22.09
N ILE A 356 -16.54 -14.80 22.46
CA ILE A 356 -16.55 -13.65 21.56
C ILE A 356 -15.41 -13.75 20.55
N LYS A 357 -14.24 -14.23 20.94
CA LYS A 357 -13.15 -14.55 20.01
C LYS A 357 -13.59 -15.58 18.95
N GLN A 358 -14.32 -16.63 19.35
CA GLN A 358 -14.83 -17.63 18.41
C GLN A 358 -15.88 -17.05 17.47
N ILE A 359 -16.73 -16.16 17.95
CA ILE A 359 -17.75 -15.45 17.15
C ILE A 359 -17.08 -14.51 16.13
N LEU A 360 -16.09 -13.73 16.58
CA LEU A 360 -15.36 -12.81 15.70
C LEU A 360 -14.47 -13.56 14.66
N ALA A 361 -14.05 -14.78 14.96
CA ALA A 361 -13.28 -15.63 14.05
C ALA A 361 -14.14 -16.30 12.96
N LYS A 362 -15.47 -16.39 13.13
CA LYS A 362 -16.35 -16.94 12.10
C LYS A 362 -16.51 -15.94 10.95
N GLU A 363 -16.07 -16.31 9.76
CA GLU A 363 -16.10 -15.47 8.56
C GLU A 363 -17.49 -14.88 8.22
N GLN A 364 -18.58 -15.63 8.49
CA GLN A 364 -19.94 -15.18 8.22
C GLN A 364 -20.42 -14.04 9.15
N LEU A 365 -19.93 -13.97 10.38
CA LEU A 365 -20.25 -12.89 11.30
C LEU A 365 -19.34 -11.67 11.11
N LYS A 366 -18.11 -11.89 10.65
CA LYS A 366 -17.26 -10.82 10.12
C LYS A 366 -17.99 -10.05 9.00
N SER A 367 -18.59 -10.73 8.03
CA SER A 367 -19.29 -10.10 6.91
C SER A 367 -20.53 -9.30 7.37
N ARG A 368 -21.45 -9.89 8.14
CA ARG A 368 -22.69 -9.21 8.59
C ARG A 368 -22.44 -8.01 9.52
N TYR A 369 -21.50 -8.16 10.46
CA TYR A 369 -21.15 -7.07 11.37
C TYR A 369 -20.45 -5.92 10.62
N LEU A 370 -19.62 -6.24 9.66
CA LEU A 370 -18.93 -5.28 8.79
C LEU A 370 -19.90 -4.56 7.86
N GLU A 371 -20.88 -5.24 7.27
CA GLU A 371 -21.94 -4.63 6.47
C GLU A 371 -22.74 -3.63 7.29
N THR A 372 -23.08 -3.97 8.52
CA THR A 372 -23.80 -3.08 9.44
C THR A 372 -22.95 -1.87 9.82
N LEU A 373 -21.66 -2.03 10.16
CA LEU A 373 -20.77 -0.92 10.48
C LEU A 373 -20.51 -0.01 9.29
N VAL A 374 -20.32 -0.57 8.10
CA VAL A 374 -20.11 0.20 6.86
C VAL A 374 -21.37 0.96 6.47
N SER A 375 -22.57 0.40 6.69
CA SER A 375 -23.83 1.11 6.44
C SER A 375 -24.02 2.31 7.38
N TYR A 376 -23.60 2.21 8.64
CA TYR A 376 -23.63 3.33 9.61
C TYR A 376 -22.65 4.47 9.27
N VAL A 377 -21.59 4.21 8.51
CA VAL A 377 -20.61 5.23 8.11
C VAL A 377 -21.01 5.93 6.80
N ARG A 378 -21.91 5.32 6.00
CA ARG A 378 -22.44 5.92 4.77
C ARG A 378 -23.57 6.94 5.00
N HIS A 379 -24.10 7.06 6.19
CA HIS A 379 -25.08 8.07 6.63
C HIS A 379 -24.42 9.10 7.57
#